data_e9d684abe2219f8cb10c233cde63b696
#
_entry.id   e9d684abe2219f8cb10c233cde63b696
#
_cell.length_a   1.000
_cell.length_b   1.000
_cell.length_c   1.000
_cell.angle_alpha   90.00
_cell.angle_beta   90.00
_cell.angle_gamma   90.00
#
_symmetry.space_group_name_H-M   'P 1'
#
loop_
_entity.id
_entity.type
_entity.pdbx_description
1 polymer ?
#
loop_
_entity_poly.entity_id
_entity_poly.type
_entity_poly.pdbx_seq_one_letter_code
_entity_poly.pdbx_strand_id
1 'polypeptide(L)'
;MMAQVRRTEIAAALLGTVMMACRPAPRTSIDTETQVRKVLSQTLPAMDGRGLRVTVLEVTYGPGGSSRPHRHPCVVVGSVIAGTLRSRVQGEPEALYRAGESFYEAPNGVHLVSANASDRDPVRFLAYFTCDHDAPLSEAVP
;
A
#
# COMPACT_ATOMS: atom_id res chain seq x y z
N MET A 1 -31.44 -52.49 72.86
CA MET A 1 -30.20 -51.76 72.62
C MET A 1 -29.95 -51.77 71.13
N MET A 2 -30.49 -50.77 70.38
CA MET A 2 -30.45 -50.72 68.91
C MET A 2 -29.33 -49.77 68.47
N ALA A 3 -28.37 -50.23 67.71
CA ALA A 3 -27.28 -49.44 67.12
C ALA A 3 -27.77 -48.83 65.83
N GLN A 4 -27.71 -47.51 65.78
CA GLN A 4 -27.98 -46.73 64.53
C GLN A 4 -26.75 -46.68 63.65
N VAL A 5 -26.91 -47.14 62.39
CA VAL A 5 -25.92 -47.09 61.34
C VAL A 5 -26.08 -45.73 60.69
N ARG A 6 -25.05 -44.85 60.77
CA ARG A 6 -24.99 -43.62 60.03
C ARG A 6 -24.57 -43.86 58.57
N ARG A 7 -25.43 -43.46 57.62
CA ARG A 7 -25.10 -43.44 56.18
C ARG A 7 -24.25 -42.20 55.88
N THR A 8 -23.04 -42.38 55.40
CA THR A 8 -22.17 -41.36 54.90
C THR A 8 -22.56 -41.07 53.42
N GLU A 9 -23.05 -39.84 53.15
CA GLU A 9 -23.32 -39.39 51.79
C GLU A 9 -22.00 -38.99 51.13
N ILE A 10 -21.70 -39.60 49.99
CA ILE A 10 -20.55 -39.25 49.15
C ILE A 10 -21.01 -38.20 48.18
N ALA A 11 -20.56 -36.95 48.41
CA ALA A 11 -20.76 -35.83 47.46
C ALA A 11 -19.91 -36.03 46.22
N ALA A 12 -20.54 -36.31 45.08
CA ALA A 12 -19.88 -36.35 43.77
C ALA A 12 -19.55 -34.93 43.30
N ALA A 13 -18.26 -34.57 43.27
CA ALA A 13 -17.78 -33.36 42.69
C ALA A 13 -17.80 -33.45 41.17
N LEU A 14 -18.69 -32.71 40.51
CA LEU A 14 -18.71 -32.55 39.06
C LEU A 14 -17.54 -31.63 38.65
N LEU A 15 -16.48 -32.22 38.07
CA LEU A 15 -15.44 -31.43 37.35
C LEU A 15 -16.04 -30.93 36.05
N GLY A 16 -16.40 -29.62 36.05
CA GLY A 16 -16.78 -28.93 34.84
C GLY A 16 -15.54 -28.64 33.96
N THR A 17 -15.43 -29.38 32.84
CA THR A 17 -14.41 -29.09 31.82
C THR A 17 -14.76 -27.82 31.09
N VAL A 18 -14.04 -26.72 31.41
CA VAL A 18 -14.14 -25.47 30.66
C VAL A 18 -13.47 -25.66 29.31
N MET A 19 -14.27 -25.86 28.27
CA MET A 19 -13.78 -25.82 26.90
C MET A 19 -13.48 -24.35 26.56
N MET A 20 -12.19 -24.00 26.55
CA MET A 20 -11.70 -22.72 26.06
C MET A 20 -11.82 -22.72 24.54
N ALA A 21 -12.90 -22.14 24.03
CA ALA A 21 -13.10 -21.96 22.59
C ALA A 21 -12.03 -20.98 22.07
N CYS A 22 -11.05 -21.49 21.31
CA CYS A 22 -10.15 -20.65 20.52
C CYS A 22 -10.99 -19.80 19.56
N ARG A 23 -11.17 -18.52 19.88
CA ARG A 23 -11.72 -17.55 18.93
C ARG A 23 -10.69 -17.37 17.82
N PRO A 24 -11.04 -17.57 16.54
CA PRO A 24 -10.14 -17.23 15.46
C PRO A 24 -9.85 -15.72 15.53
N ALA A 25 -8.57 -15.37 15.41
CA ALA A 25 -8.15 -13.97 15.32
C ALA A 25 -8.90 -13.30 14.16
N PRO A 26 -9.29 -12.03 14.29
CA PRO A 26 -9.93 -11.31 13.20
C PRO A 26 -8.98 -11.36 11.99
N ARG A 27 -9.46 -11.88 10.86
CA ARG A 27 -8.76 -11.78 9.59
C ARG A 27 -8.72 -10.31 9.25
N THR A 28 -7.54 -9.70 9.34
CA THR A 28 -7.32 -8.37 8.78
C THR A 28 -7.63 -8.48 7.29
N SER A 29 -8.66 -7.80 6.83
CA SER A 29 -8.96 -7.69 5.40
C SER A 29 -7.73 -7.09 4.74
N ILE A 30 -7.12 -7.81 3.80
CA ILE A 30 -6.04 -7.30 2.97
C ILE A 30 -6.66 -6.24 2.08
N ASP A 31 -6.37 -4.97 2.37
CA ASP A 31 -6.85 -3.85 1.57
C ASP A 31 -6.03 -3.80 0.27
N THR A 32 -6.65 -4.20 -0.84
CA THR A 32 -6.07 -4.14 -2.20
C THR A 32 -6.23 -2.77 -2.82
N GLU A 33 -6.78 -1.82 -2.07
CA GLU A 33 -7.08 -0.49 -2.56
C GLU A 33 -5.81 0.32 -2.86
N THR A 34 -5.86 1.07 -3.96
CA THR A 34 -4.88 2.10 -4.28
C THR A 34 -5.22 3.37 -3.53
N GLN A 35 -4.30 3.87 -2.71
CA GLN A 35 -4.44 5.13 -2.01
C GLN A 35 -3.43 6.15 -2.56
N VAL A 36 -3.92 7.35 -2.85
CA VAL A 36 -3.08 8.47 -3.30
C VAL A 36 -3.33 9.67 -2.39
N ARG A 37 -2.26 10.13 -1.73
CA ARG A 37 -2.29 11.28 -0.82
C ARG A 37 -1.33 12.36 -1.30
N LYS A 38 -1.84 13.57 -1.56
CA LYS A 38 -0.99 14.74 -1.83
C LYS A 38 -0.25 15.14 -0.56
N VAL A 39 1.08 15.11 -0.61
CA VAL A 39 1.96 15.48 0.52
C VAL A 39 2.33 16.95 0.43
N LEU A 40 2.65 17.44 -0.78
CA LEU A 40 3.08 18.81 -1.03
C LEU A 40 2.60 19.27 -2.40
N SER A 41 2.33 20.56 -2.54
CA SER A 41 2.27 21.22 -3.84
C SER A 41 2.80 22.64 -3.65
N GLN A 42 3.90 22.95 -4.32
CA GLN A 42 4.62 24.22 -4.16
C GLN A 42 5.01 24.79 -5.50
N THR A 43 4.61 26.03 -5.76
CA THR A 43 5.17 26.83 -6.86
C THR A 43 6.56 27.29 -6.45
N LEU A 44 7.55 27.03 -7.30
CA LEU A 44 8.93 27.44 -7.07
C LEU A 44 9.15 28.86 -7.62
N PRO A 45 10.16 29.58 -7.11
CA PRO A 45 10.62 30.79 -7.76
C PRO A 45 11.01 30.52 -9.22
N ALA A 46 10.81 31.48 -10.09
CA ALA A 46 11.21 31.33 -11.49
C ALA A 46 12.71 31.04 -11.60
N MET A 47 13.04 29.92 -12.23
CA MET A 47 14.40 29.49 -12.54
C MET A 47 14.58 29.62 -14.06
N ASP A 48 15.55 30.38 -14.50
CA ASP A 48 15.80 30.64 -15.94
C ASP A 48 14.55 31.14 -16.69
N GLY A 49 13.73 32.00 -16.04
CA GLY A 49 12.51 32.55 -16.60
C GLY A 49 11.31 31.60 -16.67
N ARG A 50 11.43 30.37 -16.17
CA ARG A 50 10.35 29.38 -16.12
C ARG A 50 9.77 29.26 -14.71
N GLY A 51 8.45 29.34 -14.61
CA GLY A 51 7.73 29.00 -13.39
C GLY A 51 7.60 27.48 -13.29
N LEU A 52 8.10 26.90 -12.21
CA LEU A 52 7.99 25.47 -11.96
C LEU A 52 7.06 25.24 -10.78
N ARG A 53 6.36 24.09 -10.82
CA ARG A 53 5.59 23.58 -9.69
C ARG A 53 6.06 22.18 -9.37
N VAL A 54 6.36 21.92 -8.10
CA VAL A 54 6.61 20.58 -7.58
C VAL A 54 5.38 20.13 -6.82
N THR A 55 4.87 18.94 -7.16
CA THR A 55 3.82 18.26 -6.41
C THR A 55 4.33 16.90 -5.98
N VAL A 56 4.17 16.56 -4.70
CA VAL A 56 4.57 15.27 -4.15
C VAL A 56 3.32 14.50 -3.77
N LEU A 57 3.17 13.32 -4.35
CA LEU A 57 2.15 12.35 -3.98
C LEU A 57 2.79 11.19 -3.22
N GLU A 58 2.16 10.76 -2.14
CA GLU A 58 2.41 9.44 -1.57
C GLU A 58 1.39 8.47 -2.14
N VAL A 59 1.87 7.39 -2.72
CA VAL A 59 1.06 6.34 -3.34
C VAL A 59 1.26 5.05 -2.55
N THR A 60 0.16 4.39 -2.22
CA THR A 60 0.16 3.07 -1.61
C THR A 60 -0.66 2.14 -2.48
N TYR A 61 -0.06 1.03 -2.92
CA TYR A 61 -0.80 -0.09 -3.47
C TYR A 61 -0.85 -1.21 -2.43
N GLY A 62 -2.04 -1.65 -2.10
CA GLY A 62 -2.24 -2.87 -1.32
C GLY A 62 -1.68 -4.10 -2.03
N PRO A 63 -1.71 -5.28 -1.41
CA PRO A 63 -1.26 -6.53 -2.01
C PRO A 63 -1.92 -6.80 -3.37
N GLY A 64 -1.11 -7.02 -4.42
CA GLY A 64 -1.57 -7.20 -5.79
C GLY A 64 -2.18 -5.95 -6.45
N GLY A 65 -2.18 -4.81 -5.75
CA GLY A 65 -2.73 -3.55 -6.24
C GLY A 65 -1.90 -2.94 -7.37
N SER A 66 -2.55 -2.14 -8.21
CA SER A 66 -1.91 -1.48 -9.37
C SER A 66 -2.72 -0.29 -9.84
N SER A 67 -2.12 0.57 -10.64
CA SER A 67 -2.84 1.55 -11.45
C SER A 67 -3.11 1.02 -12.87
N ARG A 68 -4.09 1.63 -13.54
CA ARG A 68 -4.30 1.42 -14.98
C ARG A 68 -3.19 2.11 -15.77
N PRO A 69 -2.93 1.69 -17.04
CA PRO A 69 -2.01 2.41 -17.90
C PRO A 69 -2.35 3.90 -17.98
N HIS A 70 -1.32 4.72 -17.86
CA HIS A 70 -1.46 6.17 -17.81
C HIS A 70 -0.16 6.85 -18.27
N ARG A 71 -0.19 8.16 -18.42
CA ARG A 71 0.99 9.00 -18.68
C ARG A 71 0.98 10.22 -17.76
N HIS A 72 2.15 10.80 -17.59
CA HIS A 72 2.34 12.04 -16.85
C HIS A 72 2.82 13.14 -17.81
N PRO A 73 2.08 14.26 -17.97
CA PRO A 73 2.55 15.41 -18.78
C PRO A 73 3.85 16.02 -18.27
N CYS A 74 4.17 15.82 -17.00
CA CYS A 74 5.33 16.36 -16.29
C CYS A 74 6.41 15.30 -16.06
N VAL A 75 7.63 15.75 -15.74
CA VAL A 75 8.67 14.86 -15.22
C VAL A 75 8.23 14.23 -13.90
N VAL A 76 8.47 12.95 -13.74
CA VAL A 76 8.28 12.25 -12.46
C VAL A 76 9.58 11.62 -11.98
N VAL A 77 9.90 11.85 -10.71
CA VAL A 77 10.90 11.08 -9.98
C VAL A 77 10.17 10.32 -8.88
N GLY A 78 10.30 9.00 -8.87
CA GLY A 78 9.72 8.16 -7.83
C GLY A 78 10.78 7.68 -6.84
N SER A 79 10.40 7.51 -5.57
CA SER A 79 11.25 6.93 -4.54
C SER A 79 10.45 5.95 -3.68
N VAL A 80 10.85 4.69 -3.65
CA VAL A 80 10.16 3.64 -2.91
C VAL A 80 10.53 3.73 -1.42
N ILE A 81 9.50 3.84 -0.56
CA ILE A 81 9.64 3.93 0.90
C ILE A 81 9.58 2.55 1.55
N ALA A 82 8.67 1.70 1.06
CA ALA A 82 8.46 0.36 1.60
C ALA A 82 7.95 -0.59 0.51
N GLY A 83 8.25 -1.87 0.64
CA GLY A 83 7.83 -2.90 -0.32
C GLY A 83 8.64 -2.90 -1.61
N THR A 84 8.05 -3.43 -2.68
CA THR A 84 8.67 -3.51 -4.02
C THR A 84 7.65 -3.10 -5.08
N LEU A 85 8.00 -2.06 -5.83
CA LEU A 85 7.22 -1.58 -6.97
C LEU A 85 7.69 -2.30 -8.24
N ARG A 86 6.75 -2.80 -9.03
CA ARG A 86 6.97 -3.28 -10.39
C ARG A 86 6.52 -2.19 -11.35
N SER A 87 7.42 -1.77 -12.24
CA SER A 87 7.19 -0.65 -13.14
C SER A 87 7.66 -0.98 -14.56
N ARG A 88 6.91 -0.50 -15.55
CA ARG A 88 7.31 -0.53 -16.95
C ARG A 88 6.76 0.67 -17.70
N VAL A 89 7.65 1.45 -18.28
CA VAL A 89 7.34 2.49 -19.27
C VAL A 89 7.38 1.89 -20.66
N GLN A 90 6.54 2.38 -21.56
CA GLN A 90 6.51 1.91 -22.96
C GLN A 90 7.88 2.10 -23.62
N GLY A 91 8.38 1.02 -24.26
CA GLY A 91 9.69 0.99 -24.88
C GLY A 91 10.84 0.62 -23.94
N GLU A 92 10.58 0.49 -22.64
CA GLU A 92 11.57 0.08 -21.65
C GLU A 92 11.29 -1.33 -21.11
N PRO A 93 12.31 -2.03 -20.60
CA PRO A 93 12.12 -3.29 -19.89
C PRO A 93 11.37 -3.07 -18.58
N GLU A 94 10.67 -4.10 -18.13
CA GLU A 94 10.07 -4.09 -16.79
C GLU A 94 11.16 -4.12 -15.73
N ALA A 95 11.01 -3.29 -14.69
CA ALA A 95 11.93 -3.15 -13.58
C ALA A 95 11.22 -3.33 -12.23
N LEU A 96 11.98 -3.75 -11.22
CA LEU A 96 11.57 -3.83 -9.83
C LEU A 96 12.36 -2.82 -9.02
N TYR A 97 11.65 -1.95 -8.30
CA TYR A 97 12.25 -0.96 -7.39
C TYR A 97 11.90 -1.30 -5.95
N ARG A 98 12.91 -1.54 -5.13
CA ARG A 98 12.78 -1.87 -3.70
C ARG A 98 12.84 -0.61 -2.85
N ALA A 99 12.50 -0.75 -1.57
CA ALA A 99 12.66 0.32 -0.59
C ALA A 99 14.08 0.91 -0.64
N GLY A 100 14.17 2.26 -0.73
CA GLY A 100 15.41 3.02 -0.92
C GLY A 100 15.81 3.24 -2.38
N GLU A 101 15.19 2.56 -3.34
CA GLU A 101 15.46 2.75 -4.77
C GLU A 101 14.55 3.83 -5.37
N SER A 102 15.01 4.43 -6.46
CA SER A 102 14.31 5.52 -7.15
C SER A 102 14.22 5.22 -8.65
N PHE A 103 13.20 5.80 -9.30
CA PHE A 103 12.95 5.68 -10.72
C PHE A 103 12.63 7.04 -11.34
N TYR A 104 12.70 7.11 -12.66
CA TYR A 104 12.41 8.29 -13.45
C TYR A 104 11.41 7.97 -14.54
N GLU A 105 10.49 8.91 -14.79
CA GLU A 105 9.56 8.87 -15.90
C GLU A 105 9.65 10.20 -16.69
N ALA A 106 9.96 10.06 -17.98
CA ALA A 106 10.00 11.21 -18.89
C ALA A 106 8.58 11.78 -19.10
N PRO A 107 8.45 13.09 -19.38
CA PRO A 107 7.16 13.67 -19.72
C PRO A 107 6.48 12.92 -20.87
N ASN A 108 5.20 12.65 -20.73
CA ASN A 108 4.34 11.93 -21.67
C ASN A 108 4.75 10.45 -21.96
N GLY A 109 5.74 9.91 -21.24
CA GLY A 109 6.01 8.48 -21.26
C GLY A 109 4.78 7.67 -20.79
N VAL A 110 4.40 6.62 -21.54
CA VAL A 110 3.27 5.79 -21.16
C VAL A 110 3.71 4.77 -20.11
N HIS A 111 3.22 4.90 -18.91
CA HIS A 111 3.44 3.97 -17.81
C HIS A 111 2.49 2.79 -17.97
N LEU A 112 2.97 1.69 -18.56
CA LEU A 112 2.16 0.50 -18.86
C LEU A 112 1.91 -0.35 -17.62
N VAL A 113 2.88 -0.39 -16.71
CA VAL A 113 2.81 -1.17 -15.47
C VAL A 113 3.26 -0.29 -14.31
N SER A 114 2.37 -0.07 -13.36
CA SER A 114 2.67 0.47 -12.03
C SER A 114 1.92 -0.39 -11.02
N ALA A 115 2.62 -1.32 -10.39
CA ALA A 115 1.99 -2.38 -9.62
C ALA A 115 2.82 -2.77 -8.40
N ASN A 116 2.14 -3.23 -7.35
CA ASN A 116 2.79 -3.91 -6.25
C ASN A 116 3.32 -5.27 -6.72
N ALA A 117 4.58 -5.56 -6.44
CA ALA A 117 5.19 -6.85 -6.76
C ALA A 117 4.82 -7.96 -5.75
N SER A 118 4.20 -7.61 -4.62
CA SER A 118 3.80 -8.54 -3.55
C SER A 118 2.29 -8.77 -3.56
N ASP A 119 1.87 -10.00 -3.29
CA ASP A 119 0.48 -10.41 -3.04
C ASP A 119 0.11 -10.43 -1.54
N ARG A 120 1.05 -10.01 -0.66
CA ARG A 120 0.90 -10.08 0.80
C ARG A 120 1.12 -8.73 1.49
N ASP A 121 2.15 -8.01 1.08
CA ASP A 121 2.58 -6.78 1.72
C ASP A 121 2.35 -5.59 0.80
N PRO A 122 1.96 -4.42 1.32
CA PRO A 122 1.79 -3.22 0.51
C PRO A 122 3.13 -2.67 0.00
N VAL A 123 3.09 -1.96 -1.13
CA VAL A 123 4.18 -1.07 -1.56
C VAL A 123 3.76 0.37 -1.33
N ARG A 124 4.70 1.20 -0.87
CA ARG A 124 4.52 2.64 -0.68
C ARG A 124 5.69 3.41 -1.28
N PHE A 125 5.39 4.44 -2.05
CA PHE A 125 6.38 5.28 -2.70
C PHE A 125 5.93 6.73 -2.78
N LEU A 126 6.89 7.64 -2.92
CA LEU A 126 6.66 9.04 -3.26
C LEU A 126 6.85 9.24 -4.76
N ALA A 127 5.96 10.01 -5.37
CA ALA A 127 6.07 10.47 -6.75
C ALA A 127 6.18 12.00 -6.74
N TYR A 128 7.31 12.52 -7.23
CA TYR A 128 7.63 13.94 -7.33
C TYR A 128 7.39 14.39 -8.77
N PHE A 129 6.35 15.17 -8.98
CA PHE A 129 6.00 15.77 -10.25
C PHE A 129 6.63 17.16 -10.36
N THR A 130 7.37 17.41 -11.41
CA THR A 130 7.92 18.76 -11.72
C THR A 130 7.32 19.23 -13.03
N CYS A 131 6.44 20.25 -12.94
CA CYS A 131 5.67 20.78 -14.06
C CYS A 131 6.08 22.23 -14.33
N ASP A 132 6.22 22.59 -15.60
CA ASP A 132 6.46 23.96 -16.09
C ASP A 132 5.19 24.62 -16.65
N HIS A 133 4.06 23.92 -16.59
CA HIS A 133 2.75 24.40 -17.04
C HIS A 133 1.65 23.83 -16.14
N ASP A 134 0.45 24.33 -16.30
CA ASP A 134 -0.72 23.81 -15.58
C ASP A 134 -1.28 22.62 -16.36
N ALA A 135 -1.13 21.42 -15.79
CA ALA A 135 -1.55 20.16 -16.39
C ALA A 135 -2.04 19.20 -15.30
N PRO A 136 -2.90 18.22 -15.66
CA PRO A 136 -3.22 17.13 -14.76
C PRO A 136 -1.95 16.32 -14.46
N LEU A 137 -1.83 15.81 -13.23
CA LEU A 137 -0.67 15.01 -12.85
C LEU A 137 -0.66 13.61 -13.51
N SER A 138 -1.81 13.13 -13.96
CA SER A 138 -1.95 11.85 -14.64
C SER A 138 -3.10 11.88 -15.63
N GLU A 139 -2.90 11.25 -16.78
CA GLU A 139 -3.88 11.07 -17.84
C GLU A 139 -4.00 9.59 -18.18
N ALA A 140 -5.24 9.08 -18.25
CA ALA A 140 -5.48 7.72 -18.72
C ALA A 140 -5.08 7.59 -20.20
N VAL A 141 -4.52 6.43 -20.55
CA VAL A 141 -4.30 6.05 -21.95
C VAL A 141 -5.27 4.93 -22.33
N PRO A 142 -5.69 4.87 -23.60
CA PRO A 142 -6.62 3.83 -24.08
C PRO A 142 -6.08 2.42 -23.91
#